data_d050515cd385c2c87bb1a7d7373c80a3
#
_entry.id   d050515cd385c2c87bb1a7d7373c80a3
#
_cell.length_a   1.000
_cell.length_b   1.000
_cell.length_c   1.000
_cell.angle_alpha   90.00
_cell.angle_beta   90.00
_cell.angle_gamma   90.00
#
_symmetry.space_group_name_H-M   'P 1'
#
loop_
_entity.id
_entity.type
_entity.pdbx_description
1 polymer ?
#
loop_
_entity_poly.entity_id
_entity_poly.type
_entity_poly.pdbx_seq_one_letter_code
_entity_poly.pdbx_strand_id
1 'polypeptide(L)'
;DPAEAPEGSVEQVAAAVLPAVVSIEVATPRGSAEGSGSIISADGYVLTNHHVIAGADTPGSKVQVTLNDGSRHSAQFVASDVNTDVGVLKIDDVHDLPVMQFGNSDELRVGQEVVAVGSPLGLSATVTSGIVSALNRPVRASQGGGESSLMDGIQTDAAINPGNSGGPLVDRNGKLIGMNSAIASLSSGGMSQGGQGGSIGLGFAIPSNFAKRVADQLIETGEATQPMLGVRVSVMQSLSGGAVVAGVEPGSPGEKAGLKPGDVITRLNDRPIDSADALIAATRSKAFGETVTLQVQREGESQPVPVEVTLSSE
;
A
#
# COMPACT_ATOMS: atom_id res chain seq x y z
N ASP A 1 -24.00 -30.86 -12.86
CA ASP A 1 -23.97 -29.61 -12.09
C ASP A 1 -22.58 -29.50 -11.50
N PRO A 2 -21.83 -28.40 -11.76
CA PRO A 2 -20.62 -28.17 -11.00
C PRO A 2 -21.02 -28.04 -9.54
N ALA A 3 -20.42 -28.86 -8.68
CA ALA A 3 -20.65 -28.82 -7.26
C ALA A 3 -20.40 -27.39 -6.78
N GLU A 4 -21.35 -26.82 -6.03
CA GLU A 4 -21.21 -25.49 -5.47
C GLU A 4 -20.01 -25.48 -4.52
N ALA A 5 -19.11 -24.50 -4.69
CA ALA A 5 -17.90 -24.43 -3.90
C ALA A 5 -18.24 -24.28 -2.39
N PRO A 6 -17.52 -24.97 -1.51
CA PRO A 6 -17.77 -24.87 -0.07
C PRO A 6 -17.70 -23.42 0.42
N GLU A 7 -18.61 -23.06 1.32
CA GLU A 7 -18.67 -21.73 1.92
C GLU A 7 -17.33 -21.34 2.56
N GLY A 8 -16.84 -20.15 2.25
CA GLY A 8 -15.55 -19.63 2.74
C GLY A 8 -14.32 -20.30 2.16
N SER A 9 -14.48 -21.18 1.18
CA SER A 9 -13.33 -21.78 0.46
C SER A 9 -12.63 -20.74 -0.43
N VAL A 10 -11.35 -20.98 -0.74
CA VAL A 10 -10.59 -20.16 -1.72
C VAL A 10 -11.32 -20.10 -3.05
N GLU A 11 -11.88 -21.20 -3.50
CA GLU A 11 -12.64 -21.30 -4.74
C GLU A 11 -13.87 -20.38 -4.73
N GLN A 12 -14.65 -20.39 -3.66
CA GLN A 12 -15.80 -19.51 -3.51
C GLN A 12 -15.40 -18.04 -3.47
N VAL A 13 -14.38 -17.71 -2.68
CA VAL A 13 -13.88 -16.34 -2.56
C VAL A 13 -13.37 -15.84 -3.91
N ALA A 14 -12.58 -16.63 -4.63
CA ALA A 14 -12.09 -16.28 -5.96
C ALA A 14 -13.24 -16.02 -6.94
N ALA A 15 -14.24 -16.89 -6.99
CA ALA A 15 -15.40 -16.73 -7.87
C ALA A 15 -16.19 -15.45 -7.56
N ALA A 16 -16.28 -15.06 -6.29
CA ALA A 16 -16.99 -13.86 -5.85
C ALA A 16 -16.26 -12.57 -6.22
N VAL A 17 -14.93 -12.55 -6.20
CA VAL A 17 -14.15 -11.31 -6.39
C VAL A 17 -13.65 -11.11 -7.82
N LEU A 18 -13.45 -12.18 -8.58
CA LEU A 18 -12.94 -12.11 -9.95
C LEU A 18 -13.69 -11.11 -10.86
N PRO A 19 -15.02 -10.98 -10.80
CA PRO A 19 -15.74 -10.01 -11.61
C PRO A 19 -15.30 -8.55 -11.40
N ALA A 20 -14.74 -8.20 -10.24
CA ALA A 20 -14.25 -6.86 -9.92
C ALA A 20 -12.73 -6.69 -10.11
N VAL A 21 -12.04 -7.70 -10.62
CA VAL A 21 -10.59 -7.67 -10.88
C VAL A 21 -10.35 -7.45 -12.37
N VAL A 22 -9.43 -6.55 -12.70
CA VAL A 22 -9.12 -6.17 -14.07
C VAL A 22 -7.65 -6.37 -14.39
N SER A 23 -7.35 -6.58 -15.67
CA SER A 23 -6.01 -6.49 -16.24
C SER A 23 -5.78 -5.08 -16.76
N ILE A 24 -4.58 -4.55 -16.54
CA ILE A 24 -4.18 -3.21 -16.98
C ILE A 24 -2.95 -3.35 -17.88
N GLU A 25 -3.04 -2.75 -19.06
CA GLU A 25 -1.92 -2.62 -19.99
C GLU A 25 -1.69 -1.13 -20.25
N VAL A 26 -0.45 -0.68 -20.06
CA VAL A 26 -0.03 0.70 -20.31
C VAL A 26 1.05 0.69 -21.37
N ALA A 27 0.80 1.39 -22.48
CA ALA A 27 1.79 1.61 -23.52
C ALA A 27 2.22 3.09 -23.48
N THR A 28 3.50 3.32 -23.32
CA THR A 28 4.10 4.66 -23.33
C THR A 28 5.17 4.75 -24.42
N PRO A 29 5.62 5.97 -24.82
CA PRO A 29 6.74 6.10 -25.74
C PRO A 29 8.04 5.46 -25.25
N ARG A 30 8.16 5.15 -23.97
CA ARG A 30 9.36 4.56 -23.34
C ARG A 30 9.25 3.04 -23.13
N GLY A 31 8.09 2.46 -23.33
CA GLY A 31 7.87 1.05 -23.12
C GLY A 31 6.44 0.71 -22.70
N SER A 32 6.23 -0.52 -22.31
CA SER A 32 4.93 -1.00 -21.85
C SER A 32 5.03 -1.55 -20.43
N ALA A 33 3.96 -1.44 -19.68
CA ALA A 33 3.78 -2.05 -18.38
C ALA A 33 2.45 -2.77 -18.30
N GLU A 34 2.35 -3.78 -17.46
CA GLU A 34 1.12 -4.52 -17.21
C GLU A 34 0.98 -4.84 -15.73
N GLY A 35 -0.24 -5.02 -15.30
CA GLY A 35 -0.56 -5.37 -13.94
C GLY A 35 -2.05 -5.61 -13.77
N SER A 36 -2.48 -5.66 -12.54
CA SER A 36 -3.87 -5.88 -12.16
C SER A 36 -4.44 -4.67 -11.42
N GLY A 37 -5.75 -4.64 -11.30
CA GLY A 37 -6.46 -3.62 -10.53
C GLY A 37 -7.78 -4.12 -10.00
N SER A 38 -8.38 -3.33 -9.14
CA SER A 38 -9.71 -3.57 -8.57
C SER A 38 -10.66 -2.46 -8.96
N ILE A 39 -11.85 -2.83 -9.46
CA ILE A 39 -12.93 -1.87 -9.71
C ILE A 39 -13.48 -1.42 -8.35
N ILE A 40 -13.40 -0.12 -8.06
CA ILE A 40 -13.82 0.45 -6.79
C ILE A 40 -15.09 1.30 -6.88
N SER A 41 -15.61 1.49 -8.09
CA SER A 41 -16.91 2.16 -8.31
C SER A 41 -17.61 1.60 -9.56
N ALA A 42 -18.93 1.63 -9.56
CA ALA A 42 -19.73 1.10 -10.66
C ALA A 42 -19.53 1.86 -11.98
N ASP A 43 -19.08 3.11 -11.91
CA ASP A 43 -18.80 3.97 -13.07
C ASP A 43 -17.38 3.85 -13.59
N GLY A 44 -16.54 2.95 -13.00
CA GLY A 44 -15.28 2.53 -13.60
C GLY A 44 -13.99 3.05 -12.98
N TYR A 45 -13.99 3.60 -11.77
CA TYR A 45 -12.74 3.85 -11.08
C TYR A 45 -12.03 2.54 -10.72
N VAL A 46 -10.74 2.48 -10.99
CA VAL A 46 -9.88 1.32 -10.74
C VAL A 46 -8.74 1.71 -9.83
N LEU A 47 -8.57 0.94 -8.77
CA LEU A 47 -7.43 1.03 -7.85
C LEU A 47 -6.30 0.11 -8.33
N THR A 48 -5.09 0.63 -8.42
CA THR A 48 -3.89 -0.12 -8.80
C THR A 48 -2.64 0.48 -8.16
N ASN A 49 -1.48 -0.07 -8.44
CA ASN A 49 -0.20 0.52 -8.03
C ASN A 49 0.23 1.66 -8.98
N HIS A 50 0.91 2.67 -8.42
CA HIS A 50 1.56 3.69 -9.22
C HIS A 50 2.53 3.08 -10.25
N HIS A 51 3.36 2.13 -9.85
CA HIS A 51 4.36 1.53 -10.75
C HIS A 51 3.75 0.80 -11.95
N VAL A 52 2.48 0.37 -11.87
CA VAL A 52 1.75 -0.24 -13.00
C VAL A 52 1.35 0.82 -14.04
N ILE A 53 1.01 2.03 -13.59
CA ILE A 53 0.50 3.11 -14.46
C ILE A 53 1.46 4.30 -14.58
N ALA A 54 2.68 4.16 -14.12
CA ALA A 54 3.70 5.21 -14.24
C ALA A 54 3.92 5.61 -15.71
N GLY A 55 3.84 6.90 -16.00
CA GLY A 55 3.99 7.44 -17.36
C GLY A 55 2.72 7.36 -18.21
N ALA A 56 1.61 6.85 -17.70
CA ALA A 56 0.34 6.80 -18.43
C ALA A 56 -0.25 8.19 -18.73
N ASP A 57 0.17 9.21 -18.00
CA ASP A 57 -0.17 10.62 -18.23
C ASP A 57 0.72 11.30 -19.28
N THR A 58 1.76 10.64 -19.76
CA THR A 58 2.66 11.17 -20.79
C THR A 58 1.92 11.23 -22.13
N PRO A 59 2.07 12.33 -22.91
CA PRO A 59 1.49 12.43 -24.25
C PRO A 59 1.89 11.25 -25.14
N GLY A 60 0.91 10.67 -25.84
CA GLY A 60 1.09 9.48 -26.68
C GLY A 60 0.99 8.16 -25.96
N SER A 61 0.75 8.17 -24.65
CA SER A 61 0.48 6.96 -23.87
C SER A 61 -0.96 6.48 -24.06
N LYS A 62 -1.15 5.16 -23.94
CA LYS A 62 -2.45 4.51 -24.00
C LYS A 62 -2.62 3.55 -22.82
N VAL A 63 -3.79 3.55 -22.24
CA VAL A 63 -4.17 2.61 -21.16
C VAL A 63 -5.34 1.78 -21.64
N GLN A 64 -5.19 0.46 -21.54
CA GLN A 64 -6.24 -0.50 -21.82
C GLN A 64 -6.53 -1.33 -20.58
N VAL A 65 -7.81 -1.45 -20.27
CA VAL A 65 -8.31 -2.29 -19.17
C VAL A 65 -9.13 -3.42 -19.75
N THR A 66 -8.82 -4.65 -19.37
CA THR A 66 -9.58 -5.83 -19.73
C THR A 66 -10.35 -6.33 -18.52
N LEU A 67 -11.67 -6.42 -18.67
CA LEU A 67 -12.58 -6.92 -17.63
C LEU A 67 -12.55 -8.45 -17.57
N ASN A 68 -13.12 -9.01 -16.51
CA ASN A 68 -13.19 -10.46 -16.31
C ASN A 68 -13.97 -11.19 -17.41
N ASP A 69 -14.91 -10.53 -18.08
CA ASP A 69 -15.64 -11.08 -19.22
C ASP A 69 -14.83 -11.05 -20.54
N GLY A 70 -13.60 -10.56 -20.51
CA GLY A 70 -12.72 -10.43 -21.67
C GLY A 70 -12.93 -9.15 -22.48
N SER A 71 -13.90 -8.31 -22.13
CA SER A 71 -14.12 -7.04 -22.82
C SER A 71 -12.98 -6.05 -22.54
N ARG A 72 -12.56 -5.34 -23.59
CA ARG A 72 -11.45 -4.40 -23.54
C ARG A 72 -11.98 -2.96 -23.64
N HIS A 73 -11.49 -2.13 -22.77
CA HIS A 73 -11.88 -0.72 -22.68
C HIS A 73 -10.65 0.17 -22.61
N SER A 74 -10.72 1.34 -23.21
CA SER A 74 -9.75 2.39 -22.91
C SER A 74 -10.02 2.96 -21.52
N ALA A 75 -8.98 3.48 -20.89
CA ALA A 75 -9.08 4.11 -19.59
C ALA A 75 -8.24 5.38 -19.54
N GLN A 76 -8.66 6.31 -18.67
CA GLN A 76 -7.96 7.55 -18.41
C GLN A 76 -7.11 7.41 -17.15
N PHE A 77 -5.90 7.97 -17.21
CA PHE A 77 -5.11 8.22 -16.02
C PHE A 77 -5.81 9.30 -15.18
N VAL A 78 -6.17 8.98 -13.94
CA VAL A 78 -6.75 9.95 -13.01
C VAL A 78 -5.64 10.66 -12.24
N ALA A 79 -4.92 9.91 -11.43
CA ALA A 79 -3.76 10.36 -10.67
C ALA A 79 -3.01 9.16 -10.08
N SER A 80 -1.77 9.38 -9.66
CA SER A 80 -1.03 8.40 -8.88
C SER A 80 -0.05 9.07 -7.94
N ASP A 81 0.36 8.36 -6.91
CA ASP A 81 1.28 8.84 -5.89
C ASP A 81 2.47 7.88 -5.75
N VAL A 82 3.65 8.40 -6.07
CA VAL A 82 4.93 7.68 -5.96
C VAL A 82 5.23 7.27 -4.52
N ASN A 83 4.94 8.16 -3.56
CA ASN A 83 5.31 7.94 -2.16
C ASN A 83 4.56 6.78 -1.50
N THR A 84 3.39 6.42 -2.03
CA THR A 84 2.53 5.37 -1.50
C THR A 84 2.37 4.18 -2.44
N ASP A 85 2.83 4.32 -3.69
CA ASP A 85 2.62 3.35 -4.77
C ASP A 85 1.13 3.07 -5.06
N VAL A 86 0.27 4.07 -4.88
CA VAL A 86 -1.17 4.00 -5.19
C VAL A 86 -1.47 4.78 -6.46
N GLY A 87 -2.27 4.21 -7.32
CA GLY A 87 -2.74 4.84 -8.55
C GLY A 87 -4.21 4.59 -8.82
N VAL A 88 -4.82 5.47 -9.59
CA VAL A 88 -6.25 5.40 -9.96
C VAL A 88 -6.41 5.65 -11.46
N LEU A 89 -7.18 4.78 -12.10
CA LEU A 89 -7.65 4.91 -13.47
C LEU A 89 -9.17 5.09 -13.49
N LYS A 90 -9.68 5.60 -14.61
CA LYS A 90 -11.11 5.64 -14.91
C LYS A 90 -11.37 4.97 -16.25
N ILE A 91 -12.13 3.89 -16.25
CA ILE A 91 -12.53 3.18 -17.47
C ILE A 91 -13.55 4.03 -18.23
N ASP A 92 -13.38 4.14 -19.55
CA ASP A 92 -14.28 4.90 -20.41
C ASP A 92 -15.56 4.13 -20.73
N ASP A 93 -16.65 4.86 -20.84
CA ASP A 93 -17.95 4.38 -21.37
C ASP A 93 -18.49 3.10 -20.68
N VAL A 94 -18.35 3.01 -19.38
CA VAL A 94 -18.86 1.90 -18.58
C VAL A 94 -19.79 2.37 -17.47
N HIS A 95 -20.71 1.49 -17.08
CA HIS A 95 -21.63 1.69 -15.98
C HIS A 95 -22.07 0.33 -15.40
N ASP A 96 -22.60 0.35 -14.21
CA ASP A 96 -23.11 -0.86 -13.53
C ASP A 96 -22.07 -1.98 -13.39
N LEU A 97 -20.80 -1.62 -13.26
CA LEU A 97 -19.72 -2.60 -13.08
C LEU A 97 -19.80 -3.26 -11.70
N PRO A 98 -19.33 -4.53 -11.60
CA PRO A 98 -19.09 -5.14 -10.30
C PRO A 98 -18.05 -4.33 -9.51
N VAL A 99 -18.29 -4.15 -8.22
CA VAL A 99 -17.43 -3.34 -7.35
C VAL A 99 -16.80 -4.19 -6.27
N MET A 100 -15.48 -4.05 -6.11
CA MET A 100 -14.73 -4.63 -5.00
C MET A 100 -15.15 -3.94 -3.70
N GLN A 101 -15.57 -4.70 -2.72
CA GLN A 101 -15.96 -4.16 -1.42
C GLN A 101 -14.75 -4.09 -0.49
N PHE A 102 -14.53 -2.93 0.13
CA PHE A 102 -13.47 -2.75 1.10
C PHE A 102 -13.80 -3.43 2.42
N GLY A 103 -12.82 -4.16 2.94
CA GLY A 103 -12.79 -4.62 4.32
C GLY A 103 -12.10 -3.59 5.23
N ASN A 104 -11.92 -3.95 6.49
CA ASN A 104 -11.19 -3.13 7.45
C ASN A 104 -9.80 -3.72 7.72
N SER A 105 -8.78 -3.13 7.12
CA SER A 105 -7.40 -3.60 7.30
C SER A 105 -6.84 -3.35 8.70
N ASP A 106 -7.45 -2.47 9.50
CA ASP A 106 -7.04 -2.24 10.89
C ASP A 106 -7.42 -3.39 11.83
N GLU A 107 -8.35 -4.26 11.41
CA GLU A 107 -8.80 -5.42 12.18
C GLU A 107 -8.09 -6.72 11.81
N LEU A 108 -7.12 -6.69 10.93
CA LEU A 108 -6.37 -7.87 10.52
C LEU A 108 -5.59 -8.49 11.67
N ARG A 109 -5.48 -9.82 11.62
CA ARG A 109 -4.73 -10.60 12.60
C ARG A 109 -3.73 -11.51 11.91
N VAL A 110 -2.58 -11.67 12.54
CA VAL A 110 -1.59 -12.66 12.10
C VAL A 110 -2.21 -14.07 12.13
N GLY A 111 -2.01 -14.83 11.07
CA GLY A 111 -2.61 -16.14 10.87
C GLY A 111 -3.96 -16.13 10.14
N GLN A 112 -4.55 -14.96 9.91
CA GLN A 112 -5.80 -14.85 9.15
C GLN A 112 -5.60 -15.28 7.70
N GLU A 113 -6.51 -16.10 7.16
CA GLU A 113 -6.47 -16.54 5.77
C GLU A 113 -6.76 -15.39 4.81
N VAL A 114 -6.00 -15.35 3.73
CA VAL A 114 -6.12 -14.35 2.65
C VAL A 114 -5.99 -15.01 1.28
N VAL A 115 -6.57 -14.35 0.29
CA VAL A 115 -6.50 -14.76 -1.11
C VAL A 115 -5.99 -13.57 -1.93
N ALA A 116 -4.92 -13.76 -2.68
CA ALA A 116 -4.41 -12.79 -3.63
C ALA A 116 -4.91 -13.11 -5.03
N VAL A 117 -5.45 -12.11 -5.70
CA VAL A 117 -6.02 -12.26 -7.04
C VAL A 117 -5.36 -11.28 -8.00
N GLY A 118 -5.03 -11.76 -9.17
CA GLY A 118 -4.55 -10.95 -10.28
C GLY A 118 -5.19 -11.39 -11.58
N SER A 119 -5.06 -10.56 -12.59
CA SER A 119 -5.53 -10.85 -13.94
C SER A 119 -4.45 -10.47 -14.95
N PRO A 120 -3.31 -11.19 -14.96
CA PRO A 120 -2.26 -10.91 -15.91
C PRO A 120 -2.75 -11.24 -17.34
N LEU A 121 -2.44 -10.35 -18.29
CA LEU A 121 -2.71 -10.55 -19.72
C LEU A 121 -4.20 -10.70 -20.11
N GLY A 122 -5.13 -10.37 -19.23
CA GLY A 122 -6.56 -10.35 -19.55
C GLY A 122 -7.23 -11.68 -19.87
N LEU A 123 -6.52 -12.79 -19.83
CA LEU A 123 -7.01 -14.09 -20.25
C LEU A 123 -6.97 -15.18 -19.17
N SER A 124 -6.27 -14.95 -18.09
CA SER A 124 -6.06 -15.97 -17.06
C SER A 124 -5.93 -15.31 -15.69
N ALA A 125 -7.01 -15.31 -14.96
CA ALA A 125 -6.94 -14.92 -13.55
C ALA A 125 -5.95 -15.81 -12.81
N THR A 126 -5.12 -15.20 -11.97
CA THR A 126 -4.20 -15.91 -11.08
C THR A 126 -4.68 -15.75 -9.67
N VAL A 127 -4.86 -16.85 -8.98
CA VAL A 127 -5.31 -16.92 -7.60
C VAL A 127 -4.26 -17.62 -6.76
N THR A 128 -3.81 -16.99 -5.70
CA THR A 128 -2.95 -17.61 -4.69
C THR A 128 -3.56 -17.40 -3.31
N SER A 129 -3.28 -18.30 -2.38
CA SER A 129 -3.81 -18.22 -1.02
C SER A 129 -2.71 -18.40 0.01
N GLY A 130 -2.92 -17.85 1.18
CA GLY A 130 -2.02 -17.94 2.30
C GLY A 130 -2.62 -17.29 3.53
N ILE A 131 -1.77 -16.78 4.38
CA ILE A 131 -2.15 -16.11 5.62
C ILE A 131 -1.50 -14.74 5.72
N VAL A 132 -2.01 -13.92 6.62
CA VAL A 132 -1.30 -12.76 7.13
C VAL A 132 -0.13 -13.26 7.98
N SER A 133 1.09 -13.11 7.48
CA SER A 133 2.31 -13.58 8.17
C SER A 133 2.80 -12.58 9.21
N ALA A 134 2.64 -11.30 8.92
CA ALA A 134 2.97 -10.19 9.83
C ALA A 134 2.21 -8.93 9.43
N LEU A 135 2.09 -8.02 10.38
CA LEU A 135 1.49 -6.70 10.22
C LEU A 135 2.47 -5.60 10.60
N ASN A 136 2.18 -4.38 10.16
CA ASN A 136 2.96 -3.18 10.49
C ASN A 136 4.46 -3.36 10.15
N ARG A 137 4.72 -3.93 8.98
CA ARG A 137 6.08 -4.08 8.46
C ARG A 137 6.44 -2.89 7.59
N PRO A 138 7.45 -2.07 7.97
CA PRO A 138 7.93 -1.02 7.10
C PRO A 138 8.48 -1.63 5.81
N VAL A 139 7.83 -1.31 4.70
CA VAL A 139 8.20 -1.81 3.36
C VAL A 139 8.48 -0.65 2.42
N ARG A 140 9.47 -0.85 1.57
CA ARG A 140 9.79 0.04 0.46
C ARG A 140 9.51 -0.66 -0.85
N ALA A 141 8.92 0.08 -1.78
CA ALA A 141 8.81 -0.34 -3.16
C ALA A 141 9.70 0.57 -4.01
N SER A 142 10.78 0.01 -4.57
CA SER A 142 11.69 0.73 -5.45
C SER A 142 11.15 0.67 -6.88
N GLN A 143 10.96 1.84 -7.48
CA GLN A 143 10.33 1.98 -8.80
C GLN A 143 11.32 2.29 -9.92
N GLY A 144 12.62 2.31 -9.60
CA GLY A 144 13.67 2.76 -10.51
C GLY A 144 13.86 4.29 -10.45
N GLY A 145 14.95 4.80 -11.02
CA GLY A 145 15.21 6.25 -11.05
C GLY A 145 15.44 6.95 -9.71
N GLY A 146 15.58 6.18 -8.62
CA GLY A 146 15.74 6.72 -7.27
C GLY A 146 14.42 6.95 -6.53
N GLU A 147 13.28 6.71 -7.17
CA GLU A 147 11.97 6.81 -6.54
C GLU A 147 11.65 5.58 -5.70
N SER A 148 11.12 5.79 -4.52
CA SER A 148 10.65 4.69 -3.66
C SER A 148 9.47 5.13 -2.81
N SER A 149 8.53 4.22 -2.60
CA SER A 149 7.47 4.38 -1.61
C SER A 149 7.91 3.84 -0.25
N LEU A 150 7.27 4.29 0.80
CA LEU A 150 7.45 3.76 2.16
C LEU A 150 6.12 3.75 2.88
N MET A 151 5.73 2.59 3.39
CA MET A 151 4.48 2.40 4.12
C MET A 151 4.56 1.21 5.08
N ASP A 152 3.59 1.10 5.96
CA ASP A 152 3.35 -0.15 6.67
C ASP A 152 2.71 -1.16 5.72
N GLY A 153 3.34 -2.32 5.58
CA GLY A 153 2.85 -3.39 4.72
C GLY A 153 2.24 -4.54 5.51
N ILE A 154 1.30 -5.21 4.85
CA ILE A 154 0.84 -6.55 5.24
C ILE A 154 1.82 -7.55 4.62
N GLN A 155 2.41 -8.40 5.45
CA GLN A 155 3.22 -9.53 4.96
C GLN A 155 2.34 -10.76 4.83
N THR A 156 2.47 -11.47 3.71
CA THR A 156 1.74 -12.72 3.43
C THR A 156 2.65 -13.75 2.79
N ASP A 157 2.36 -15.01 2.99
CA ASP A 157 3.00 -16.14 2.29
C ASP A 157 2.24 -16.54 1.01
N ALA A 158 1.06 -15.95 0.76
CA ALA A 158 0.43 -16.03 -0.56
C ALA A 158 1.41 -15.51 -1.62
N ALA A 159 1.56 -16.24 -2.72
CA ALA A 159 2.53 -15.88 -3.75
C ALA A 159 2.15 -14.55 -4.43
N ILE A 160 2.98 -13.53 -4.25
CA ILE A 160 2.86 -12.23 -4.88
C ILE A 160 3.93 -12.13 -5.96
N ASN A 161 3.50 -12.00 -7.20
CA ASN A 161 4.36 -11.93 -8.39
C ASN A 161 3.90 -10.75 -9.27
N PRO A 162 4.68 -10.33 -10.26
CA PRO A 162 4.31 -9.16 -11.09
C PRO A 162 2.89 -9.21 -11.66
N GLY A 163 2.37 -10.40 -11.99
CA GLY A 163 1.03 -10.55 -12.56
C GLY A 163 -0.12 -10.19 -11.62
N ASN A 164 0.04 -10.29 -10.30
CA ASN A 164 -1.01 -9.88 -9.34
C ASN A 164 -0.73 -8.55 -8.65
N SER A 165 0.34 -7.85 -9.04
CA SER A 165 0.66 -6.51 -8.55
C SER A 165 -0.44 -5.52 -8.94
N GLY A 166 -0.93 -4.76 -7.97
CA GLY A 166 -2.06 -3.85 -8.12
C GLY A 166 -3.44 -4.51 -7.91
N GLY A 167 -3.50 -5.83 -7.95
CA GLY A 167 -4.71 -6.60 -7.68
C GLY A 167 -5.00 -6.72 -6.19
N PRO A 168 -6.20 -7.24 -5.85
CA PRO A 168 -6.64 -7.33 -4.47
C PRO A 168 -6.02 -8.47 -3.69
N LEU A 169 -5.77 -8.21 -2.41
CA LEU A 169 -5.66 -9.19 -1.35
C LEU A 169 -6.97 -9.15 -0.57
N VAL A 170 -7.69 -10.26 -0.51
CA VAL A 170 -9.02 -10.32 0.11
C VAL A 170 -9.06 -11.31 1.29
N ASP A 171 -9.99 -11.09 2.20
CA ASP A 171 -10.29 -12.02 3.27
C ASP A 171 -11.25 -13.15 2.80
N ARG A 172 -11.63 -14.04 3.71
CA ARG A 172 -12.55 -15.16 3.41
C ARG A 172 -13.97 -14.72 3.01
N ASN A 173 -14.32 -13.48 3.28
CA ASN A 173 -15.60 -12.86 2.89
C ASN A 173 -15.51 -12.12 1.55
N GLY A 174 -14.37 -12.19 0.88
CA GLY A 174 -14.13 -11.47 -0.38
C GLY A 174 -13.95 -9.96 -0.22
N LYS A 175 -13.69 -9.49 0.99
CA LYS A 175 -13.45 -8.06 1.25
C LYS A 175 -12.00 -7.71 0.96
N LEU A 176 -11.79 -6.58 0.29
CA LEU A 176 -10.46 -6.05 -0.01
C LEU A 176 -9.79 -5.57 1.27
N ILE A 177 -8.71 -6.25 1.67
CA ILE A 177 -7.94 -5.91 2.87
C ILE A 177 -6.53 -5.42 2.54
N GLY A 178 -6.10 -5.59 1.31
CA GLY A 178 -4.81 -5.10 0.84
C GLY A 178 -4.73 -5.03 -0.67
N MET A 179 -3.75 -4.29 -1.17
CA MET A 179 -3.40 -4.23 -2.59
C MET A 179 -2.01 -4.81 -2.78
N ASN A 180 -1.90 -5.87 -3.57
CA ASN A 180 -0.65 -6.60 -3.77
C ASN A 180 0.41 -5.73 -4.44
N SER A 181 1.66 -5.86 -4.00
CA SER A 181 2.79 -5.18 -4.62
C SER A 181 3.99 -6.12 -4.75
N ALA A 182 4.30 -6.50 -5.97
CA ALA A 182 5.41 -7.43 -6.26
C ALA A 182 6.80 -6.78 -6.14
N ILE A 183 6.87 -5.45 -6.09
CA ILE A 183 8.13 -4.71 -5.95
C ILE A 183 8.43 -4.29 -4.50
N ALA A 184 7.50 -4.53 -3.57
CA ALA A 184 7.69 -4.17 -2.18
C ALA A 184 8.62 -5.15 -1.45
N SER A 185 9.50 -4.62 -0.60
CA SER A 185 10.43 -5.38 0.23
C SER A 185 10.60 -4.74 1.61
N LEU A 186 11.08 -5.51 2.58
CA LEU A 186 11.36 -4.98 3.92
C LEU A 186 12.43 -3.88 3.84
N SER A 187 12.16 -2.75 4.50
CA SER A 187 13.06 -1.60 4.51
C SER A 187 14.37 -1.86 5.26
N SER A 188 14.36 -2.78 6.23
CA SER A 188 15.52 -3.11 7.08
C SER A 188 16.35 -4.28 6.58
N GLY A 189 15.93 -4.95 5.52
CA GLY A 189 16.63 -6.14 5.00
C GLY A 189 17.47 -5.81 3.78
N GLY A 190 18.77 -5.92 3.89
CA GLY A 190 19.72 -5.85 2.77
C GLY A 190 19.59 -7.00 1.75
N MET A 191 18.44 -7.61 1.66
CA MET A 191 18.08 -8.54 0.60
C MET A 191 17.21 -7.83 -0.43
N SER A 192 17.84 -6.96 -1.21
CA SER A 192 17.26 -6.55 -2.48
C SER A 192 17.22 -7.79 -3.37
N GLN A 193 16.08 -8.45 -3.42
CA GLN A 193 15.85 -9.45 -4.45
C GLN A 193 15.55 -8.75 -5.80
N GLY A 194 16.58 -8.11 -6.33
CA GLY A 194 16.64 -7.74 -7.73
C GLY A 194 16.98 -8.94 -8.58
N GLY A 195 16.24 -10.02 -8.45
CA GLY A 195 16.40 -11.21 -9.26
C GLY A 195 15.02 -11.69 -9.73
N GLN A 196 14.91 -12.07 -10.98
CA GLN A 196 13.77 -12.75 -11.60
C GLN A 196 13.53 -14.13 -10.94
N GLY A 197 13.22 -14.14 -9.65
CA GLY A 197 12.85 -15.32 -8.91
C GLY A 197 11.44 -15.15 -8.37
N GLY A 198 10.61 -16.20 -8.48
CA GLY A 198 9.26 -16.21 -7.94
C GLY A 198 9.23 -15.98 -6.42
N SER A 199 8.05 -15.75 -5.89
CA SER A 199 7.80 -15.57 -4.46
C SER A 199 8.41 -16.70 -3.63
N ILE A 200 9.19 -16.32 -2.60
CA ILE A 200 9.81 -17.27 -1.65
C ILE A 200 9.04 -17.34 -0.33
N GLY A 201 7.76 -17.02 -0.32
CA GLY A 201 6.95 -16.96 0.88
C GLY A 201 7.00 -15.62 1.61
N LEU A 202 7.55 -14.60 0.96
CA LEU A 202 7.55 -13.21 1.42
C LEU A 202 6.88 -12.33 0.37
N GLY A 203 5.60 -12.09 0.56
CA GLY A 203 4.83 -11.15 -0.25
C GLY A 203 4.34 -9.99 0.60
N PHE A 204 4.09 -8.86 -0.02
CA PHE A 204 3.61 -7.65 0.66
C PHE A 204 2.41 -7.06 -0.05
N ALA A 205 1.52 -6.50 0.75
CA ALA A 205 0.37 -5.74 0.26
C ALA A 205 0.23 -4.42 1.03
N ILE A 206 -0.25 -3.42 0.32
CA ILE A 206 -0.61 -2.12 0.90
C ILE A 206 -1.95 -2.29 1.61
N PRO A 207 -2.07 -1.92 2.91
CA PRO A 207 -3.34 -2.04 3.64
C PRO A 207 -4.48 -1.29 2.95
N SER A 208 -5.66 -1.90 2.92
CA SER A 208 -6.80 -1.36 2.16
C SER A 208 -7.31 -0.02 2.69
N ASN A 209 -7.32 0.19 4.01
CA ASN A 209 -7.72 1.49 4.59
C ASN A 209 -6.80 2.61 4.14
N PHE A 210 -5.50 2.35 4.10
CA PHE A 210 -4.49 3.29 3.60
C PHE A 210 -4.65 3.55 2.10
N ALA A 211 -4.76 2.49 1.30
CA ALA A 211 -4.94 2.61 -0.15
C ALA A 211 -6.21 3.37 -0.50
N LYS A 212 -7.32 3.11 0.21
CA LYS A 212 -8.58 3.82 0.02
C LYS A 212 -8.46 5.31 0.32
N ARG A 213 -7.84 5.67 1.44
CA ARG A 213 -7.63 7.07 1.80
C ARG A 213 -6.84 7.82 0.73
N VAL A 214 -5.76 7.22 0.24
CA VAL A 214 -4.95 7.81 -0.83
C VAL A 214 -5.73 7.89 -2.13
N ALA A 215 -6.43 6.83 -2.52
CA ALA A 215 -7.25 6.82 -3.75
C ALA A 215 -8.35 7.90 -3.71
N ASP A 216 -9.03 8.05 -2.59
CA ASP A 216 -10.06 9.09 -2.43
C ASP A 216 -9.47 10.49 -2.62
N GLN A 217 -8.29 10.78 -2.05
CA GLN A 217 -7.59 12.05 -2.27
C GLN A 217 -7.19 12.24 -3.75
N LEU A 218 -6.67 11.20 -4.39
CA LEU A 218 -6.29 11.25 -5.80
C LEU A 218 -7.49 11.54 -6.72
N ILE A 219 -8.64 10.97 -6.41
CA ILE A 219 -9.88 11.21 -7.16
C ILE A 219 -10.39 12.64 -6.92
N GLU A 220 -10.35 13.14 -5.70
CA GLU A 220 -10.88 14.46 -5.34
C GLU A 220 -10.00 15.61 -5.77
N THR A 221 -8.69 15.50 -5.57
CA THR A 221 -7.75 16.63 -5.75
C THR A 221 -6.62 16.36 -6.75
N GLY A 222 -6.41 15.09 -7.13
CA GLY A 222 -5.27 14.69 -7.97
C GLY A 222 -3.96 14.52 -7.21
N GLU A 223 -3.93 14.79 -5.93
CA GLU A 223 -2.74 14.72 -5.08
C GLU A 223 -3.05 14.03 -3.76
N ALA A 224 -2.04 13.36 -3.19
CA ALA A 224 -2.15 12.71 -1.90
C ALA A 224 -1.20 13.36 -0.89
N THR A 225 -1.66 13.52 0.33
CA THR A 225 -0.89 13.95 1.49
C THR A 225 -0.90 12.87 2.57
N GLN A 226 -0.02 13.01 3.56
CA GLN A 226 0.10 12.06 4.66
C GLN A 226 0.08 12.80 5.99
N PRO A 227 -0.46 12.18 7.06
CA PRO A 227 -0.30 12.71 8.41
C PRO A 227 1.18 12.79 8.76
N MET A 228 1.61 13.89 9.35
CA MET A 228 3.02 14.15 9.63
C MET A 228 3.24 14.61 11.07
N LEU A 229 4.41 14.24 11.60
CA LEU A 229 4.97 14.81 12.83
C LEU A 229 5.67 16.15 12.53
N GLY A 230 6.15 16.35 11.33
CA GLY A 230 6.94 17.51 10.94
C GLY A 230 8.36 17.50 11.50
N VAL A 231 8.97 16.33 11.59
CA VAL A 231 10.36 16.15 11.98
C VAL A 231 11.15 15.50 10.86
N ARG A 232 12.43 15.88 10.75
CA ARG A 232 13.39 15.18 9.92
C ARG A 232 14.06 14.10 10.77
N VAL A 233 14.13 12.89 10.23
CA VAL A 233 14.69 11.74 10.94
C VAL A 233 16.04 11.39 10.34
N SER A 234 17.02 11.09 11.18
CA SER A 234 18.33 10.68 10.72
C SER A 234 18.27 9.29 10.09
N VAL A 235 18.91 9.13 8.93
CA VAL A 235 19.11 7.83 8.28
C VAL A 235 20.14 6.95 8.99
N MET A 236 20.92 7.54 9.89
CA MET A 236 21.86 6.78 10.71
C MET A 236 21.11 6.06 11.82
N GLN A 237 21.33 4.76 11.91
CA GLN A 237 20.77 3.99 13.02
C GLN A 237 21.39 4.43 14.34
N SER A 238 20.55 4.64 15.34
CA SER A 238 21.01 4.80 16.71
C SER A 238 21.56 3.47 17.22
N LEU A 239 22.70 3.51 17.89
CA LEU A 239 23.27 2.33 18.57
C LEU A 239 22.36 1.78 19.67
N SER A 240 21.45 2.62 20.17
CA SER A 240 20.48 2.26 21.20
C SER A 240 19.10 1.85 20.64
N GLY A 241 18.97 1.82 19.31
CA GLY A 241 17.66 1.62 18.65
C GLY A 241 16.84 2.93 18.61
N GLY A 242 15.73 2.89 17.87
CA GLY A 242 14.83 4.04 17.75
C GLY A 242 15.14 4.96 16.56
N ALA A 243 14.29 5.97 16.39
CA ALA A 243 14.40 6.99 15.35
C ALA A 243 14.95 8.30 15.94
N VAL A 244 16.07 8.76 15.42
CA VAL A 244 16.74 9.98 15.90
C VAL A 244 16.20 11.18 15.16
N VAL A 245 15.69 12.16 15.90
CA VAL A 245 15.24 13.45 15.37
C VAL A 245 16.46 14.27 14.97
N ALA A 246 16.61 14.55 13.68
CA ALA A 246 17.69 15.38 13.15
C ALA A 246 17.29 16.87 13.08
N GLY A 247 16.01 17.16 12.97
CA GLY A 247 15.48 18.51 12.94
C GLY A 247 13.97 18.51 13.11
N VAL A 248 13.43 19.67 13.49
CA VAL A 248 11.99 19.90 13.69
C VAL A 248 11.57 21.06 12.82
N GLU A 249 10.53 20.85 12.00
CA GLU A 249 10.03 21.89 11.11
C GLU A 249 9.27 22.96 11.92
N PRO A 250 9.51 24.26 11.64
CA PRO A 250 8.80 25.34 12.30
C PRO A 250 7.28 25.25 12.10
N GLY A 251 6.52 25.45 13.19
CA GLY A 251 5.06 25.39 13.16
C GLY A 251 4.45 24.01 13.07
N SER A 252 5.28 22.96 13.04
CA SER A 252 4.85 21.56 12.90
C SER A 252 4.24 21.00 14.19
N PRO A 253 3.49 19.89 14.09
CA PRO A 253 3.04 19.15 15.26
C PRO A 253 4.17 18.77 16.23
N GLY A 254 5.33 18.36 15.69
CA GLY A 254 6.49 18.01 16.51
C GLY A 254 7.05 19.19 17.30
N GLU A 255 7.13 20.37 16.68
CA GLU A 255 7.54 21.59 17.39
C GLU A 255 6.56 21.95 18.51
N LYS A 256 5.26 21.93 18.21
CA LYS A 256 4.21 22.22 19.21
C LYS A 256 4.23 21.27 20.39
N ALA A 257 4.62 20.02 20.16
CA ALA A 257 4.74 18.99 21.19
C ALA A 257 6.05 19.06 21.97
N GLY A 258 6.99 19.89 21.55
CA GLY A 258 8.29 20.07 22.22
C GLY A 258 9.36 19.06 21.82
N LEU A 259 9.23 18.39 20.66
CA LEU A 259 10.30 17.57 20.10
C LEU A 259 11.49 18.43 19.71
N LYS A 260 12.70 17.93 19.93
CA LYS A 260 13.97 18.62 19.69
C LYS A 260 14.94 17.74 18.91
N PRO A 261 15.86 18.34 18.14
CA PRO A 261 16.98 17.61 17.55
C PRO A 261 17.74 16.83 18.63
N GLY A 262 18.11 15.59 18.32
CA GLY A 262 18.76 14.69 19.26
C GLY A 262 17.82 13.79 20.05
N ASP A 263 16.52 14.07 20.09
CA ASP A 263 15.53 13.19 20.68
C ASP A 263 15.53 11.84 19.94
N VAL A 264 15.40 10.74 20.67
CA VAL A 264 15.29 9.39 20.12
C VAL A 264 13.90 8.85 20.41
N ILE A 265 13.11 8.63 19.36
CA ILE A 265 11.77 8.08 19.47
C ILE A 265 11.85 6.56 19.45
N THR A 266 11.41 5.91 20.53
CA THR A 266 11.51 4.46 20.73
C THR A 266 10.17 3.73 20.62
N ARG A 267 9.06 4.45 20.78
CA ARG A 267 7.70 3.92 20.62
C ARG A 267 6.77 4.98 20.07
N LEU A 268 5.79 4.52 19.30
CA LEU A 268 4.60 5.28 18.90
C LEU A 268 3.39 4.50 19.36
N ASN A 269 2.64 5.04 20.31
CA ASN A 269 1.61 4.29 21.06
C ASN A 269 2.22 2.98 21.60
N ASP A 270 1.63 1.84 21.32
CA ASP A 270 2.13 0.53 21.77
C ASP A 270 3.17 -0.09 20.82
N ARG A 271 3.46 0.57 19.71
CA ARG A 271 4.35 0.05 18.69
C ARG A 271 5.80 0.42 18.95
N PRO A 272 6.73 -0.54 19.05
CA PRO A 272 8.16 -0.25 19.09
C PRO A 272 8.64 0.39 17.79
N ILE A 273 9.50 1.40 17.90
CA ILE A 273 10.15 2.08 16.78
C ILE A 273 11.65 1.80 16.87
N ASP A 274 12.18 1.11 15.88
CA ASP A 274 13.60 0.70 15.83
C ASP A 274 14.41 1.43 14.76
N SER A 275 13.75 2.21 13.90
CA SER A 275 14.38 2.87 12.77
C SER A 275 13.60 4.12 12.32
N ALA A 276 14.25 4.94 11.50
CA ALA A 276 13.61 6.07 10.82
C ALA A 276 12.42 5.62 9.96
N ASP A 277 12.60 4.56 9.17
CA ASP A 277 11.55 4.03 8.31
C ASP A 277 10.35 3.52 9.11
N ALA A 278 10.59 2.88 10.26
CA ALA A 278 9.52 2.44 11.14
C ALA A 278 8.68 3.61 11.66
N LEU A 279 9.31 4.72 12.04
CA LEU A 279 8.59 5.92 12.49
C LEU A 279 7.77 6.54 11.37
N ILE A 280 8.35 6.70 10.19
CA ILE A 280 7.67 7.30 9.03
C ILE A 280 6.47 6.44 8.63
N ALA A 281 6.66 5.13 8.51
CA ALA A 281 5.60 4.20 8.14
C ALA A 281 4.48 4.17 9.19
N ALA A 282 4.82 4.14 10.48
CA ALA A 282 3.85 4.17 11.57
C ALA A 282 3.04 5.47 11.56
N THR A 283 3.68 6.61 11.34
CA THR A 283 3.01 7.91 11.27
C THR A 283 2.04 7.98 10.10
N ARG A 284 2.44 7.52 8.92
CA ARG A 284 1.61 7.47 7.72
C ARG A 284 0.39 6.57 7.85
N SER A 285 0.45 5.55 8.71
CA SER A 285 -0.67 4.64 8.97
C SER A 285 -1.78 5.24 9.82
N LYS A 286 -1.53 6.40 10.44
CA LYS A 286 -2.48 7.07 11.32
C LYS A 286 -3.46 7.93 10.54
N ALA A 287 -4.56 8.34 11.20
CA ALA A 287 -5.49 9.29 10.62
C ALA A 287 -4.96 10.73 10.69
N PHE A 288 -5.42 11.58 9.79
CA PHE A 288 -5.19 13.02 9.90
C PHE A 288 -5.76 13.56 11.21
N GLY A 289 -4.96 14.39 11.92
CA GLY A 289 -5.37 14.97 13.18
C GLY A 289 -5.39 14.02 14.38
N GLU A 290 -4.95 12.78 14.20
CA GLU A 290 -4.86 11.80 15.28
C GLU A 290 -3.79 12.20 16.29
N THR A 291 -4.10 12.06 17.58
CA THR A 291 -3.12 12.26 18.65
C THR A 291 -2.44 10.93 18.98
N VAL A 292 -1.12 10.94 18.91
CA VAL A 292 -0.28 9.78 19.24
C VAL A 292 0.60 10.08 20.44
N THR A 293 0.96 9.04 21.18
CA THR A 293 1.92 9.14 22.28
C THR A 293 3.24 8.56 21.86
N LEU A 294 4.28 9.38 21.85
CA LEU A 294 5.66 8.96 21.58
C LEU A 294 6.38 8.72 22.89
N GLN A 295 7.18 7.66 22.97
CA GLN A 295 8.20 7.51 24.01
C GLN A 295 9.50 8.09 23.47
N VAL A 296 10.02 9.09 24.13
CA VAL A 296 11.18 9.88 23.70
C VAL A 296 12.30 9.78 24.70
N GLN A 297 13.45 9.26 24.27
CA GLN A 297 14.66 9.27 25.05
C GLN A 297 15.43 10.55 24.76
N ARG A 298 15.61 11.38 25.79
CA ARG A 298 16.35 12.64 25.71
C ARG A 298 17.73 12.52 26.33
N GLU A 299 18.65 13.30 25.82
CA GLU A 299 19.99 13.40 26.40
C GLU A 299 19.91 13.92 27.84
N GLY A 300 20.57 13.23 28.75
CA GLY A 300 20.55 13.58 30.18
C GLY A 300 19.39 13.02 30.99
N GLU A 301 18.42 12.42 30.35
CA GLU A 301 17.31 11.74 31.03
C GLU A 301 17.57 10.25 31.19
N SER A 302 17.29 9.72 32.38
CA SER A 302 17.50 8.29 32.66
C SER A 302 16.37 7.39 32.16
N GLN A 303 15.19 7.94 31.91
CA GLN A 303 14.01 7.22 31.46
C GLN A 303 13.39 7.91 30.25
N PRO A 304 12.73 7.16 29.33
CA PRO A 304 11.95 7.77 28.27
C PRO A 304 10.82 8.62 28.81
N VAL A 305 10.54 9.75 28.15
CA VAL A 305 9.43 10.66 28.49
C VAL A 305 8.30 10.46 27.47
N PRO A 306 7.04 10.38 27.92
CA PRO A 306 5.90 10.38 27.02
C PRO A 306 5.68 11.78 26.45
N VAL A 307 5.50 11.88 25.14
CA VAL A 307 5.19 13.12 24.44
C VAL A 307 3.97 12.90 23.56
N GLU A 308 2.89 13.63 23.81
CA GLU A 308 1.71 13.59 22.96
C GLU A 308 1.87 14.54 21.78
N VAL A 309 1.60 14.03 20.59
CA VAL A 309 1.65 14.80 19.35
C VAL A 309 0.35 14.60 18.59
N THR A 310 -0.31 15.68 18.24
CA THR A 310 -1.44 15.67 17.32
C THR A 310 -0.91 15.87 15.91
N LEU A 311 -1.06 14.85 15.07
CA LEU A 311 -0.56 14.85 13.70
C LEU A 311 -1.22 15.93 12.86
N SER A 312 -0.59 16.30 11.73
CA SER A 312 -1.17 17.25 10.79
C SER A 312 -2.55 16.80 10.32
N SER A 313 -3.43 17.75 10.07
CA SER A 313 -4.81 17.51 9.62
C SER A 313 -4.96 17.58 8.10
N GLU A 314 -3.87 17.92 7.38
CA GLU A 314 -3.80 18.06 5.92
C GLU A 314 -2.48 17.50 5.38
#